data_2d9a1d74d863d852966a38bc0df7d99d
#
_entry.id   2d9a1d74d863d852966a38bc0df7d99d
#
_cell.length_a   1.000
_cell.length_b   1.000
_cell.length_c   1.000
_cell.angle_alpha   90.00
_cell.angle_beta   90.00
_cell.angle_gamma   90.00
#
_symmetry.space_group_name_H-M   'P 1'
#
loop_
_entity.id
_entity.type
_entity.pdbx_description
1 polymer ?
#
loop_
_entity_poly.entity_id
_entity_poly.type
_entity_poly.pdbx_seq_one_letter_code
_entity_poly.pdbx_strand_id
1 'polypeptide(L)'
;MIKFLDELKKLNLPKDKFAIFASGCLAIRGIKENKDIDIIVKDDLWQELKKKYSLNEKGFIQIGNIELGNEALYPEESVNQMIDNADIIKGIRFVKLKSIIKWKREMNRDKDRIDIKLIEEYIKNATR
;
A
#
# COMPACT_ATOMS: atom_id res chain seq x y z
N MET A 1 13.74 -8.36 1.66
CA MET A 1 13.95 -6.91 1.58
C MET A 1 12.98 -6.29 0.59
N ILE A 2 12.42 -5.14 0.91
CA ILE A 2 11.48 -4.48 0.03
C ILE A 2 12.17 -3.98 -1.24
N LYS A 3 11.56 -4.25 -2.40
CA LYS A 3 12.08 -3.85 -3.71
C LYS A 3 11.48 -2.52 -4.14
N PHE A 4 12.22 -1.76 -4.94
CA PHE A 4 11.77 -0.53 -5.61
C PHE A 4 11.53 0.67 -4.69
N LEU A 5 11.97 0.60 -3.44
CA LEU A 5 11.80 1.71 -2.49
C LEU A 5 12.53 2.98 -2.96
N ASP A 6 13.72 2.83 -3.56
CA ASP A 6 14.47 3.96 -4.11
C ASP A 6 13.73 4.62 -5.26
N GLU A 7 13.05 3.83 -6.08
CA GLU A 7 12.24 4.33 -7.18
C GLU A 7 11.07 5.18 -6.65
N LEU A 8 10.43 4.72 -5.58
CA LEU A 8 9.38 5.49 -4.91
C LEU A 8 9.92 6.80 -4.35
N LYS A 9 11.08 6.75 -3.69
CA LYS A 9 11.69 7.95 -3.10
C LYS A 9 12.01 9.01 -4.14
N LYS A 10 12.38 8.61 -5.35
CA LYS A 10 12.68 9.55 -6.45
C LYS A 10 11.47 10.35 -6.92
N LEU A 11 10.26 9.89 -6.62
CA LEU A 11 9.05 10.63 -6.97
C LEU A 11 8.84 11.86 -6.11
N ASN A 12 9.54 11.96 -4.98
CA ASN A 12 9.46 13.11 -4.07
C ASN A 12 8.05 13.49 -3.64
N LEU A 13 7.21 12.49 -3.39
CA LEU A 13 5.84 12.74 -2.95
C LEU A 13 5.82 13.20 -1.49
N PRO A 14 4.88 14.09 -1.11
CA PRO A 14 4.72 14.48 0.29
C PRO A 14 4.46 13.25 1.17
N LYS A 15 5.29 13.06 2.20
CA LYS A 15 5.24 11.84 3.02
C LYS A 15 3.97 11.68 3.84
N ASP A 16 3.26 12.77 4.10
CA ASP A 16 1.99 12.75 4.83
C ASP A 16 0.78 12.52 3.91
N LYS A 17 0.99 12.45 2.61
CA LYS A 17 -0.08 12.33 1.61
C LYS A 17 -0.17 10.96 0.95
N PHE A 18 0.69 10.02 1.32
CA PHE A 18 0.64 8.67 0.78
C PHE A 18 1.07 7.64 1.80
N ALA A 19 0.71 6.38 1.54
CA ALA A 19 1.23 5.23 2.28
C ALA A 19 1.41 4.05 1.34
N ILE A 20 2.39 3.21 1.63
CA ILE A 20 2.58 1.95 0.91
C ILE A 20 1.48 1.00 1.34
N PHE A 21 0.92 0.28 0.38
CA PHE A 21 -0.21 -0.64 0.56
C PHE A 21 0.16 -2.03 0.06
N ALA A 22 -0.66 -3.03 0.41
CA ALA A 22 -0.55 -4.40 -0.12
C ALA A 22 0.82 -5.05 0.10
N SER A 23 1.45 -5.57 -0.97
CA SER A 23 2.66 -6.39 -0.85
C SER A 23 3.86 -5.65 -0.25
N GLY A 24 3.96 -4.33 -0.43
CA GLY A 24 5.03 -3.56 0.20
C GLY A 24 4.95 -3.57 1.72
N CYS A 25 3.74 -3.64 2.27
CA CYS A 25 3.54 -3.74 3.71
C CYS A 25 4.03 -5.07 4.27
N LEU A 26 3.92 -6.14 3.48
CA LEU A 26 4.43 -7.45 3.85
C LEU A 26 5.94 -7.50 3.71
N ALA A 27 6.46 -6.94 2.63
CA ALA A 27 7.89 -6.97 2.34
C ALA A 27 8.73 -6.21 3.38
N ILE A 28 8.28 -5.03 3.82
CA ILE A 28 9.03 -4.24 4.81
C ILE A 28 9.14 -4.99 6.15
N ARG A 29 8.17 -5.84 6.45
CA ARG A 29 8.14 -6.62 7.69
C ARG A 29 8.76 -8.02 7.54
N GLY A 30 9.30 -8.33 6.34
CA GLY A 30 9.92 -9.62 6.09
C GLY A 30 8.95 -10.78 5.94
N ILE A 31 7.67 -10.51 5.69
CA ILE A 31 6.64 -11.55 5.57
C ILE A 31 6.68 -12.22 4.19
N LYS A 32 6.83 -11.41 3.14
CA LYS A 32 6.79 -11.89 1.76
C LYS A 32 7.44 -10.85 0.85
N GLU A 33 8.08 -11.27 -0.23
CA GLU A 33 8.65 -10.33 -1.19
C GLU A 33 7.55 -9.62 -1.98
N ASN A 34 7.82 -8.38 -2.39
CA ASN A 34 6.94 -7.63 -3.28
C ASN A 34 7.44 -7.74 -4.73
N LYS A 35 6.52 -7.66 -5.68
CA LYS A 35 6.84 -7.64 -7.12
C LYS A 35 6.86 -6.21 -7.67
N ASP A 36 6.11 -5.34 -7.05
CA ASP A 36 5.99 -3.92 -7.36
C ASP A 36 5.66 -3.19 -6.06
N ILE A 37 5.47 -1.88 -6.11
CA ILE A 37 4.99 -1.12 -4.96
C ILE A 37 3.65 -0.49 -5.30
N ASP A 38 2.64 -0.80 -4.49
CA ASP A 38 1.35 -0.14 -4.54
C ASP A 38 1.30 0.93 -3.47
N ILE A 39 0.90 2.14 -3.82
CA ILE A 39 0.66 3.20 -2.84
C ILE A 39 -0.75 3.74 -2.97
N ILE A 40 -1.29 4.18 -1.83
CA ILE A 40 -2.53 4.92 -1.78
C ILE A 40 -2.20 6.37 -1.50
N VAL A 41 -2.92 7.30 -2.13
CA VAL A 41 -2.65 8.73 -2.00
C VAL A 41 -3.92 9.47 -1.61
N LYS A 42 -3.75 10.55 -0.84
CA LYS A 42 -4.87 11.42 -0.47
C LYS A 42 -5.41 12.13 -1.71
N ASP A 43 -6.67 12.54 -1.64
CA ASP A 43 -7.37 13.08 -2.81
C ASP A 43 -6.69 14.32 -3.40
N ASP A 44 -6.20 15.23 -2.58
CA ASP A 44 -5.52 16.44 -3.08
C ASP A 44 -4.27 16.09 -3.90
N LEU A 45 -3.47 15.13 -3.44
CA LEU A 45 -2.32 14.65 -4.19
C LEU A 45 -2.76 13.92 -5.45
N TRP A 46 -3.83 13.12 -5.35
CA TRP A 46 -4.37 12.38 -6.49
C TRP A 46 -4.79 13.32 -7.62
N GLN A 47 -5.48 14.42 -7.30
CA GLN A 47 -5.90 15.38 -8.30
C GLN A 47 -4.71 16.03 -9.00
N GLU A 48 -3.64 16.32 -8.27
CA GLU A 48 -2.41 16.87 -8.86
C GLU A 48 -1.71 15.86 -9.78
N LEU A 49 -1.64 14.60 -9.34
CA LEU A 49 -1.00 13.55 -10.14
C LEU A 49 -1.77 13.28 -11.43
N LYS A 50 -3.08 13.35 -11.41
CA LYS A 50 -3.90 13.16 -12.62
C LYS A 50 -3.67 14.22 -13.68
N LYS A 51 -3.17 15.39 -13.30
CA LYS A 51 -2.80 16.42 -14.26
C LYS A 51 -1.53 16.09 -15.03
N LYS A 52 -0.66 15.27 -14.44
CA LYS A 52 0.65 14.92 -15.01
C LYS A 52 0.66 13.54 -15.65
N TYR A 53 -0.16 12.62 -15.16
CA TYR A 53 -0.12 11.21 -15.56
C TYR A 53 -1.50 10.73 -15.95
N SER A 54 -1.56 9.85 -16.95
CA SER A 54 -2.80 9.23 -17.39
C SER A 54 -3.14 8.04 -16.50
N LEU A 55 -4.44 7.77 -16.34
CA LEU A 55 -4.90 6.56 -15.67
C LEU A 55 -4.78 5.37 -16.61
N ASN A 56 -4.39 4.20 -16.07
CA ASN A 56 -4.42 2.97 -16.85
C ASN A 56 -5.85 2.41 -16.90
N GLU A 57 -6.04 1.26 -17.55
CA GLU A 57 -7.38 0.66 -17.72
C GLU A 57 -8.05 0.33 -16.39
N LYS A 58 -7.27 0.08 -15.35
CA LYS A 58 -7.79 -0.26 -14.02
C LYS A 58 -8.08 0.98 -13.15
N GLY A 59 -7.79 2.17 -13.65
CA GLY A 59 -8.00 3.39 -12.88
C GLY A 59 -6.84 3.78 -11.98
N PHE A 60 -5.67 3.20 -12.18
CA PHE A 60 -4.45 3.52 -11.43
C PHE A 60 -3.50 4.37 -12.26
N ILE A 61 -2.57 5.03 -11.58
CA ILE A 61 -1.43 5.68 -12.23
C ILE A 61 -0.24 4.75 -12.09
N GLN A 62 0.42 4.40 -13.18
CA GLN A 62 1.59 3.53 -13.17
C GLN A 62 2.83 4.35 -13.53
N ILE A 63 3.79 4.41 -12.62
CA ILE A 63 5.07 5.09 -12.84
C ILE A 63 6.17 4.06 -12.57
N GLY A 64 6.71 3.45 -13.64
CA GLY A 64 7.66 2.36 -13.51
C GLY A 64 7.08 1.21 -12.72
N ASN A 65 7.71 0.85 -11.61
CA ASN A 65 7.26 -0.23 -10.74
C ASN A 65 6.38 0.27 -9.59
N ILE A 66 5.92 1.52 -9.66
CA ILE A 66 5.07 2.13 -8.63
C ILE A 66 3.65 2.28 -9.19
N GLU A 67 2.67 1.70 -8.50
CA GLU A 67 1.26 1.84 -8.85
C GLU A 67 0.57 2.69 -7.80
N LEU A 68 -0.12 3.75 -8.26
CA LEU A 68 -0.77 4.72 -7.36
C LEU A 68 -2.28 4.64 -7.51
N GLY A 69 -2.99 4.61 -6.38
CA GLY A 69 -4.45 4.62 -6.36
C GLY A 69 -4.98 5.57 -5.30
N ASN A 70 -6.30 5.78 -5.30
CA ASN A 70 -6.94 6.66 -4.32
C ASN A 70 -8.23 6.04 -3.77
N GLU A 71 -8.93 6.81 -2.94
CA GLU A 71 -10.10 6.35 -2.18
C GLU A 71 -11.17 5.65 -3.03
N ALA A 72 -11.39 6.08 -4.26
CA ALA A 72 -12.42 5.51 -5.13
C ALA A 72 -12.19 4.04 -5.46
N LEU A 73 -10.96 3.54 -5.28
CA LEU A 73 -10.57 2.16 -5.60
C LEU A 73 -10.65 1.23 -4.41
N TYR A 74 -10.91 1.73 -3.19
CA TYR A 74 -10.90 0.96 -1.95
C TYR A 74 -12.21 1.19 -1.19
N PRO A 75 -13.11 0.21 -1.16
CA PRO A 75 -14.49 0.45 -0.73
C PRO A 75 -14.74 0.55 0.78
N GLU A 76 -13.93 -0.06 1.63
CA GLU A 76 -14.30 -0.19 3.04
C GLU A 76 -13.75 0.85 3.99
N GLU A 77 -12.50 1.19 3.86
CA GLU A 77 -11.85 2.12 4.77
C GLU A 77 -11.34 3.29 3.97
N SER A 78 -11.56 4.49 4.47
CA SER A 78 -11.10 5.71 3.83
C SER A 78 -9.58 5.67 3.64
N VAL A 79 -9.12 6.03 2.44
CA VAL A 79 -7.68 6.15 2.15
C VAL A 79 -7.04 7.16 3.11
N ASN A 80 -7.73 8.28 3.39
CA ASN A 80 -7.20 9.28 4.32
C ASN A 80 -6.96 8.68 5.71
N GLN A 81 -7.89 7.86 6.21
CA GLN A 81 -7.74 7.20 7.49
C GLN A 81 -6.59 6.20 7.49
N MET A 82 -6.47 5.41 6.43
CA MET A 82 -5.37 4.45 6.31
C MET A 82 -4.01 5.13 6.29
N ILE A 83 -3.91 6.27 5.62
CA ILE A 83 -2.66 7.03 5.55
C ILE A 83 -2.34 7.66 6.91
N ASP A 84 -3.34 8.33 7.52
CA ASP A 84 -3.13 9.00 8.80
C ASP A 84 -2.80 8.02 9.93
N ASN A 85 -3.37 6.83 9.90
CA ASN A 85 -3.17 5.80 10.92
C ASN A 85 -2.07 4.80 10.58
N ALA A 86 -1.37 4.98 9.47
CA ALA A 86 -0.34 4.05 9.01
C ALA A 86 0.82 3.95 10.01
N ASP A 87 1.53 2.83 9.97
CA ASP A 87 2.78 2.67 10.70
C ASP A 87 3.88 3.40 9.94
N ILE A 88 4.71 4.15 10.67
CA ILE A 88 5.84 4.86 10.08
C ILE A 88 7.09 4.02 10.31
N ILE A 89 7.67 3.52 9.22
CA ILE A 89 8.88 2.71 9.27
C ILE A 89 9.93 3.38 8.39
N LYS A 90 11.06 3.73 8.98
CA LYS A 90 12.15 4.44 8.28
C LYS A 90 11.66 5.73 7.59
N GLY A 91 10.73 6.43 8.24
CA GLY A 91 10.20 7.71 7.75
C GLY A 91 9.14 7.60 6.67
N ILE A 92 8.72 6.40 6.31
CA ILE A 92 7.71 6.17 5.28
C ILE A 92 6.49 5.50 5.90
N ARG A 93 5.29 5.91 5.49
CA ARG A 93 4.04 5.34 5.96
C ARG A 93 3.75 4.01 5.26
N PHE A 94 3.43 3.01 6.06
CA PHE A 94 2.97 1.69 5.58
C PHE A 94 1.62 1.42 6.23
N VAL A 95 0.63 1.07 5.43
CA VAL A 95 -0.71 0.77 5.93
C VAL A 95 -0.64 -0.37 6.96
N LYS A 96 -1.40 -0.25 8.03
CA LYS A 96 -1.40 -1.24 9.11
C LYS A 96 -1.84 -2.61 8.61
N LEU A 97 -1.23 -3.65 9.16
CA LEU A 97 -1.54 -5.02 8.75
C LEU A 97 -3.02 -5.38 8.93
N LYS A 98 -3.67 -4.85 9.97
CA LYS A 98 -5.10 -5.11 10.18
C LYS A 98 -5.96 -4.60 9.02
N SER A 99 -5.59 -3.47 8.42
CA SER A 99 -6.30 -2.93 7.25
C SER A 99 -6.03 -3.78 6.01
N ILE A 100 -4.82 -4.28 5.87
CA ILE A 100 -4.47 -5.18 4.76
C ILE A 100 -5.27 -6.48 4.87
N ILE A 101 -5.37 -7.06 6.05
CA ILE A 101 -6.17 -8.29 6.27
C ILE A 101 -7.63 -8.05 5.90
N LYS A 102 -8.20 -6.94 6.34
CA LYS A 102 -9.59 -6.59 6.06
C LYS A 102 -9.85 -6.50 4.56
N TRP A 103 -8.98 -5.80 3.85
CA TRP A 103 -9.07 -5.66 2.40
C TRP A 103 -8.95 -7.01 1.69
N LYS A 104 -7.98 -7.84 2.09
CA LYS A 104 -7.76 -9.14 1.49
C LYS A 104 -8.93 -10.10 1.73
N ARG A 105 -9.57 -10.03 2.90
CA ARG A 105 -10.76 -10.83 3.19
C ARG A 105 -11.90 -10.48 2.24
N GLU A 106 -12.05 -9.21 1.90
CA GLU A 106 -13.07 -8.79 0.95
C GLU A 106 -12.79 -9.26 -0.46
N MET A 107 -11.54 -9.13 -0.91
CA MET A 107 -11.13 -9.59 -2.23
C MET A 107 -11.25 -11.10 -2.35
N ASN A 108 -10.99 -11.84 -1.27
CA ASN A 108 -11.19 -13.27 -1.12
C ASN A 108 -10.64 -14.13 -2.27
N ARG A 109 -9.50 -13.76 -2.81
CA ARG A 109 -8.80 -14.56 -3.82
C ARG A 109 -7.92 -15.60 -3.12
N ASP A 110 -7.50 -16.65 -3.84
CA ASP A 110 -6.63 -17.68 -3.27
C ASP A 110 -5.35 -17.09 -2.67
N LYS A 111 -4.71 -16.19 -3.40
CA LYS A 111 -3.50 -15.51 -2.91
C LYS A 111 -3.76 -14.67 -1.66
N ASP A 112 -4.97 -14.12 -1.52
CA ASP A 112 -5.34 -13.33 -0.35
C ASP A 112 -5.47 -14.20 0.88
N ARG A 113 -6.04 -15.38 0.76
CA ARG A 113 -6.18 -16.32 1.87
C ARG A 113 -4.82 -16.80 2.36
N ILE A 114 -3.89 -17.04 1.43
CA ILE A 114 -2.52 -17.42 1.77
C ILE A 114 -1.81 -16.27 2.50
N ASP A 115 -1.93 -15.06 1.97
CA ASP A 115 -1.30 -13.88 2.56
C ASP A 115 -1.86 -13.57 3.95
N ILE A 116 -3.17 -13.72 4.15
CA ILE A 116 -3.79 -13.51 5.47
C ILE A 116 -3.17 -14.45 6.50
N LYS A 117 -2.98 -15.73 6.16
CA LYS A 117 -2.34 -16.68 7.08
C LYS A 117 -0.92 -16.26 7.43
N LEU A 118 -0.15 -15.82 6.44
CA LEU A 118 1.22 -15.36 6.67
C LEU A 118 1.25 -14.15 7.60
N ILE A 119 0.33 -13.21 7.39
CA ILE A 119 0.23 -12.01 8.23
C ILE A 119 -0.16 -12.38 9.65
N GLU A 120 -1.16 -13.25 9.80
CA GLU A 120 -1.62 -13.68 11.12
C GLU A 120 -0.52 -14.40 11.91
N GLU A 121 0.27 -15.23 11.24
CA GLU A 121 1.44 -15.88 11.86
C GLU A 121 2.48 -14.85 12.30
N TYR A 122 2.74 -13.85 11.45
CA TYR A 122 3.66 -12.78 11.79
C TYR A 122 3.21 -12.03 13.04
N ILE A 123 1.93 -11.66 13.11
CA ILE A 123 1.37 -10.94 14.25
C ILE A 123 1.48 -11.80 15.52
N LYS A 124 1.13 -13.07 15.42
CA LYS A 124 1.21 -14.01 16.53
C LYS A 124 2.63 -14.13 17.07
N ASN A 125 3.60 -14.25 16.19
CA ASN A 125 5.01 -14.37 16.58
C ASN A 125 5.56 -13.06 17.16
N ALA A 126 5.10 -11.92 16.66
CA ALA A 126 5.56 -10.61 17.13
C ALA A 126 5.04 -10.27 18.54
N THR A 127 3.95 -10.91 18.98
CA THR A 127 3.35 -10.63 20.29
C THR A 127 3.83 -11.60 21.39
N ARG A 128 4.72 -12.51 21.09
CA ARG A 128 5.27 -13.48 22.09
C ARG A 128 6.32 -12.83 22.96
#